data_6df2a048668a48140f680100bc3c13ba
#
_entry.id   6df2a048668a48140f680100bc3c13ba
#
_cell.length_a   1.000
_cell.length_b   1.000
_cell.length_c   1.000
_cell.angle_alpha   90.00
_cell.angle_beta   90.00
_cell.angle_gamma   90.00
#
_symmetry.space_group_name_H-M   'P 1'
#
loop_
_entity.id
_entity.type
_entity.pdbx_description
1 polymer ?
#
loop_
_entity_poly.entity_id
_entity_poly.type
_entity_poly.pdbx_seq_one_letter_code
_entity_poly.pdbx_strand_id
1 'polypeptide(L)'
;MNTNHYAAPLNLDMESSYNTILVSKFAICEFRNNMLYLCMKAHNGMRPHDLVVLLKIISIDKNWLNKDLATGLYISNSEISESLNRSMIAKLISPDKRVVFKTALYNFIEHGLKFVFPAEPGPIVRGLPTAHSAPILKDYFVSDENYVWPSADGKVKGQAIVPLYPNQVMAAMNDERLYDKLALVDAIRVGKVREQKKALELLKKSFELVYA
;
A
#
# COMPACT_ATOMS: atom_id res chain seq x y z
N MET A 1 -76.51 -36.35 8.04
CA MET A 1 -75.91 -36.63 9.33
C MET A 1 -74.45 -36.30 9.25
N ASN A 2 -74.09 -35.22 9.83
CA ASN A 2 -72.77 -34.59 9.75
C ASN A 2 -71.87 -35.11 10.88
N THR A 3 -70.66 -35.51 10.57
CA THR A 3 -69.59 -35.64 11.52
C THR A 3 -68.37 -34.88 11.02
N ASN A 4 -68.18 -33.69 11.59
CA ASN A 4 -67.01 -32.87 11.41
C ASN A 4 -65.84 -33.53 12.21
N HIS A 5 -64.75 -33.87 11.51
CA HIS A 5 -63.45 -34.09 12.11
C HIS A 5 -62.66 -32.80 12.10
N TYR A 6 -62.44 -32.23 13.30
CA TYR A 6 -61.46 -31.17 13.50
C TYR A 6 -60.06 -31.75 13.57
N ALA A 7 -59.23 -31.29 12.66
CA ALA A 7 -57.79 -31.55 12.67
C ALA A 7 -57.15 -30.65 13.77
N ALA A 8 -56.36 -31.27 14.63
CA ALA A 8 -55.53 -30.58 15.63
C ALA A 8 -54.36 -29.83 14.98
N PRO A 9 -53.95 -28.69 15.52
CA PRO A 9 -52.81 -27.95 14.97
C PRO A 9 -51.49 -28.57 15.48
N LEU A 10 -50.74 -29.11 14.57
CA LEU A 10 -49.32 -29.41 14.72
C LEU A 10 -48.53 -28.11 14.44
N ASN A 11 -48.19 -27.40 15.47
CA ASN A 11 -47.16 -26.36 15.30
C ASN A 11 -46.78 -25.74 16.67
N LEU A 12 -45.91 -26.41 17.42
CA LEU A 12 -45.24 -25.72 18.55
C LEU A 12 -43.79 -26.22 18.80
N ASP A 13 -43.34 -27.31 18.20
CA ASP A 13 -42.01 -27.86 18.51
C ASP A 13 -40.93 -27.63 17.44
N MET A 14 -41.30 -27.12 16.24
CA MET A 14 -40.32 -26.87 15.20
C MET A 14 -39.60 -25.54 15.35
N GLU A 15 -40.24 -24.48 15.88
CA GLU A 15 -39.59 -23.20 16.09
C GLU A 15 -38.54 -23.23 17.22
N SER A 16 -38.80 -24.01 18.29
CA SER A 16 -37.84 -24.20 19.37
C SER A 16 -36.60 -24.94 18.92
N SER A 17 -36.72 -25.94 18.05
CA SER A 17 -35.60 -26.71 17.50
C SER A 17 -34.80 -25.89 16.49
N TYR A 18 -35.46 -25.07 15.67
CA TYR A 18 -34.77 -24.16 14.74
C TYR A 18 -34.01 -23.06 15.48
N ASN A 19 -34.56 -22.47 16.50
CA ASN A 19 -33.89 -21.46 17.31
C ASN A 19 -32.67 -22.02 18.05
N THR A 20 -32.77 -23.25 18.61
CA THR A 20 -31.63 -23.89 19.28
C THR A 20 -30.52 -24.26 18.30
N ILE A 21 -30.88 -24.73 17.10
CA ILE A 21 -29.89 -25.03 16.02
C ILE A 21 -29.29 -23.73 15.44
N LEU A 22 -30.08 -22.67 15.30
CA LEU A 22 -29.58 -21.37 14.84
C LEU A 22 -28.66 -20.75 15.89
N VAL A 23 -29.03 -20.78 17.19
CA VAL A 23 -28.18 -20.25 18.27
C VAL A 23 -26.86 -21.04 18.35
N SER A 24 -26.90 -22.39 18.24
CA SER A 24 -25.68 -23.20 18.25
C SER A 24 -24.81 -22.98 16.98
N LYS A 25 -25.43 -22.81 15.81
CA LYS A 25 -24.70 -22.45 14.58
C LYS A 25 -24.18 -21.04 14.62
N PHE A 26 -24.90 -20.07 15.18
CA PHE A 26 -24.40 -18.72 15.39
C PHE A 26 -23.26 -18.69 16.42
N ALA A 27 -23.35 -19.40 17.54
CA ALA A 27 -22.27 -19.48 18.51
C ALA A 27 -21.01 -20.17 17.97
N ILE A 28 -21.17 -21.23 17.15
CA ILE A 28 -20.05 -21.90 16.47
C ILE A 28 -19.52 -21.02 15.34
N CYS A 29 -20.38 -20.25 14.66
CA CYS A 29 -19.97 -19.29 13.64
C CYS A 29 -19.29 -18.07 14.28
N GLU A 30 -19.72 -17.59 15.44
CA GLU A 30 -19.03 -16.52 16.18
C GLU A 30 -17.65 -16.97 16.67
N PHE A 31 -17.50 -18.20 17.17
CA PHE A 31 -16.20 -18.70 17.63
C PHE A 31 -15.24 -18.95 16.45
N ARG A 32 -15.73 -19.49 15.33
CA ARG A 32 -14.93 -19.63 14.09
C ARG A 32 -14.72 -18.30 13.39
N ASN A 33 -15.74 -17.45 13.35
CA ASN A 33 -15.63 -16.12 12.75
C ASN A 33 -14.76 -15.18 13.59
N ASN A 34 -14.72 -15.30 14.91
CA ASN A 34 -13.82 -14.46 15.72
C ASN A 34 -12.35 -14.81 15.47
N MET A 35 -12.02 -16.08 15.22
CA MET A 35 -10.67 -16.48 14.86
C MET A 35 -10.34 -16.15 13.39
N LEU A 36 -11.31 -16.33 12.48
CA LEU A 36 -11.21 -15.88 11.09
C LEU A 36 -11.28 -14.35 10.97
N TYR A 37 -12.11 -13.70 11.77
CA TYR A 37 -12.25 -12.25 11.81
C TYR A 37 -11.02 -11.56 12.45
N LEU A 38 -10.39 -12.16 13.46
CA LEU A 38 -9.09 -11.73 13.97
C LEU A 38 -7.99 -11.90 12.91
N CYS A 39 -8.02 -12.99 12.15
CA CYS A 39 -7.09 -13.21 11.05
C CYS A 39 -7.36 -12.25 9.86
N MET A 40 -8.65 -11.97 9.57
CA MET A 40 -9.04 -11.03 8.49
C MET A 40 -8.96 -9.56 8.92
N LYS A 41 -9.20 -9.22 10.21
CA LYS A 41 -8.93 -7.86 10.71
C LYS A 41 -7.45 -7.50 10.72
N ALA A 42 -6.58 -8.51 10.77
CA ALA A 42 -5.13 -8.28 10.72
C ALA A 42 -4.64 -7.76 9.36
N HIS A 43 -5.44 -7.87 8.28
CA HIS A 43 -5.05 -7.43 6.95
C HIS A 43 -6.12 -6.56 6.28
N ASN A 44 -6.01 -5.27 6.47
CA ASN A 44 -6.82 -4.27 5.75
C ASN A 44 -6.27 -3.95 4.33
N GLY A 45 -5.51 -4.84 3.72
CA GLY A 45 -4.81 -4.57 2.47
C GLY A 45 -3.58 -3.66 2.66
N MET A 46 -2.77 -3.58 1.62
CA MET A 46 -1.64 -2.65 1.57
C MET A 46 -2.17 -1.21 1.44
N ARG A 47 -1.59 -0.30 2.21
CA ARG A 47 -1.81 1.14 2.08
C ARG A 47 -0.68 1.78 1.29
N PRO A 48 -0.90 2.93 0.62
CA PRO A 48 0.14 3.55 -0.18
C PRO A 48 1.44 3.83 0.60
N HIS A 49 1.33 4.28 1.85
CA HIS A 49 2.51 4.53 2.68
C HIS A 49 3.27 3.28 3.13
N ASP A 50 2.67 2.08 3.06
CA ASP A 50 3.39 0.84 3.35
C ASP A 50 4.52 0.61 2.34
N LEU A 51 4.26 0.93 1.07
CA LEU A 51 5.29 0.93 0.04
C LEU A 51 6.43 1.89 0.39
N VAL A 52 6.10 3.10 0.88
CA VAL A 52 7.10 4.10 1.25
C VAL A 52 7.95 3.63 2.42
N VAL A 53 7.35 2.98 3.42
CA VAL A 53 8.09 2.38 4.56
C VAL A 53 9.08 1.33 4.06
N LEU A 54 8.68 0.44 3.15
CA LEU A 54 9.56 -0.59 2.58
C LEU A 54 10.71 0.05 1.77
N LEU A 55 10.43 1.08 0.97
CA LEU A 55 11.45 1.81 0.21
C LEU A 55 12.43 2.54 1.12
N LYS A 56 11.94 3.11 2.23
CA LYS A 56 12.80 3.73 3.25
C LYS A 56 13.74 2.71 3.88
N ILE A 57 13.25 1.53 4.25
CA ILE A 57 14.09 0.44 4.81
C ILE A 57 15.21 0.07 3.84
N ILE A 58 14.91 -0.08 2.54
CA ILE A 58 15.91 -0.37 1.50
C ILE A 58 16.93 0.77 1.36
N SER A 59 16.55 2.01 1.70
CA SER A 59 17.45 3.18 1.59
C SER A 59 18.40 3.32 2.78
N ILE A 60 18.18 2.57 3.86
CA ILE A 60 18.98 2.63 5.09
C ILE A 60 20.04 1.53 5.06
N ASP A 61 21.32 1.91 5.11
CA ASP A 61 22.46 0.99 5.11
C ASP A 61 22.79 0.41 6.50
N LYS A 62 22.07 0.85 7.55
CA LYS A 62 22.34 0.51 8.95
C LYS A 62 21.15 -0.20 9.59
N ASN A 63 21.41 -0.80 10.76
CA ASN A 63 20.32 -1.25 11.60
C ASN A 63 19.39 -0.06 11.94
N TRP A 64 18.10 -0.25 11.79
CA TRP A 64 17.09 0.76 12.01
C TRP A 64 16.11 0.33 13.13
N LEU A 65 15.51 1.30 13.77
CA LEU A 65 14.41 1.13 14.73
C LEU A 65 13.14 1.75 14.16
N ASN A 66 11.98 1.33 14.66
CA ASN A 66 10.70 1.91 14.26
C ASN A 66 10.68 3.44 14.44
N LYS A 67 11.36 3.94 15.49
CA LYS A 67 11.50 5.38 15.74
C LYS A 67 12.24 6.11 14.62
N ASP A 68 13.26 5.49 14.04
CA ASP A 68 14.04 6.10 12.95
C ASP A 68 13.19 6.22 11.69
N LEU A 69 12.39 5.18 11.39
CA LEU A 69 11.43 5.21 10.29
C LEU A 69 10.33 6.26 10.54
N ALA A 70 9.79 6.29 11.77
CA ALA A 70 8.74 7.23 12.16
C ALA A 70 9.20 8.68 12.00
N THR A 71 10.41 9.00 12.50
CA THR A 71 11.01 10.33 12.39
C THR A 71 11.32 10.67 10.94
N GLY A 72 11.96 9.77 10.20
CA GLY A 72 12.38 10.04 8.81
C GLY A 72 11.21 10.12 7.82
N LEU A 73 10.06 9.52 8.14
CA LEU A 73 8.86 9.54 7.30
C LEU A 73 7.77 10.48 7.83
N TYR A 74 7.94 11.06 9.01
CA TYR A 74 6.91 11.88 9.68
C TYR A 74 5.59 11.12 9.87
N ILE A 75 5.69 9.84 10.26
CA ILE A 75 4.60 8.92 10.55
C ILE A 75 4.71 8.49 12.01
N SER A 76 3.58 8.19 12.68
CA SER A 76 3.61 7.72 14.06
C SER A 76 4.25 6.33 14.21
N ASN A 77 4.85 6.05 15.35
CA ASN A 77 5.43 4.71 15.63
C ASN A 77 4.39 3.58 15.54
N SER A 78 3.14 3.85 15.94
CA SER A 78 2.06 2.88 15.83
C SER A 78 1.73 2.56 14.37
N GLU A 79 1.64 3.58 13.51
CA GLU A 79 1.37 3.37 12.08
C GLU A 79 2.55 2.67 11.38
N ILE A 80 3.80 2.93 11.78
CA ILE A 80 4.95 2.16 11.29
C ILE A 80 4.81 0.67 11.67
N SER A 81 4.44 0.37 12.93
CA SER A 81 4.22 -1.01 13.37
C SER A 81 3.11 -1.71 12.58
N GLU A 82 2.00 -1.02 12.33
CA GLU A 82 0.90 -1.53 11.51
C GLU A 82 1.29 -1.70 10.04
N SER A 83 2.05 -0.77 9.49
CA SER A 83 2.60 -0.85 8.14
C SER A 83 3.50 -2.08 7.95
N LEU A 84 4.40 -2.34 8.92
CA LEU A 84 5.24 -3.53 8.91
C LEU A 84 4.42 -4.83 9.06
N ASN A 85 3.33 -4.82 9.85
CA ASN A 85 2.41 -5.94 9.96
C ASN A 85 1.72 -6.23 8.61
N ARG A 86 1.17 -5.21 7.96
CA ARG A 86 0.54 -5.35 6.63
C ARG A 86 1.54 -5.85 5.59
N SER A 87 2.74 -5.29 5.59
CA SER A 87 3.82 -5.70 4.69
C SER A 87 4.28 -7.15 4.91
N MET A 88 4.30 -7.62 6.17
CA MET A 88 4.60 -9.01 6.52
C MET A 88 3.52 -9.97 6.02
N ILE A 89 2.24 -9.61 6.21
CA ILE A 89 1.11 -10.40 5.71
C ILE A 89 1.14 -10.47 4.18
N ALA A 90 1.49 -9.35 3.51
CA ALA A 90 1.68 -9.27 2.06
C ALA A 90 2.93 -10.02 1.55
N LYS A 91 3.75 -10.60 2.43
CA LYS A 91 5.00 -11.30 2.07
C LYS A 91 6.04 -10.41 1.36
N LEU A 92 6.05 -9.13 1.71
CA LEU A 92 7.03 -8.16 1.19
C LEU A 92 8.18 -7.91 2.15
N ILE A 93 8.04 -8.32 3.41
CA ILE A 93 9.07 -8.25 4.44
C ILE A 93 9.09 -9.57 5.24
N SER A 94 10.23 -9.89 5.81
CA SER A 94 10.43 -11.10 6.62
C SER A 94 9.52 -11.11 7.88
N PRO A 95 9.26 -12.31 8.47
CA PRO A 95 8.43 -12.43 9.68
C PRO A 95 8.94 -11.63 10.88
N ASP A 96 10.27 -11.48 11.00
CA ASP A 96 10.93 -10.65 12.01
C ASP A 96 10.88 -9.14 11.67
N LYS A 97 10.30 -8.78 10.50
CA LYS A 97 10.14 -7.42 9.98
C LYS A 97 11.46 -6.66 9.78
N ARG A 98 12.55 -7.36 9.50
CA ARG A 98 13.88 -6.76 9.35
C ARG A 98 14.36 -6.72 7.91
N VAL A 99 14.02 -7.72 7.11
CA VAL A 99 14.53 -7.90 5.75
C VAL A 99 13.39 -7.74 4.74
N VAL A 100 13.50 -6.74 3.89
CA VAL A 100 12.57 -6.54 2.76
C VAL A 100 12.91 -7.54 1.65
N PHE A 101 11.92 -8.26 1.16
CA PHE A 101 12.05 -9.14 0.01
C PHE A 101 12.08 -8.31 -1.29
N LYS A 102 13.26 -7.80 -1.61
CA LYS A 102 13.49 -6.85 -2.72
C LYS A 102 12.88 -7.32 -4.04
N THR A 103 13.05 -8.60 -4.39
CA THR A 103 12.47 -9.19 -5.62
C THR A 103 10.95 -9.18 -5.60
N ALA A 104 10.32 -9.58 -4.47
CA ALA A 104 8.87 -9.57 -4.35
C ALA A 104 8.31 -8.15 -4.43
N LEU A 105 8.96 -7.19 -3.76
CA LEU A 105 8.59 -5.79 -3.81
C LEU A 105 8.75 -5.21 -5.22
N TYR A 106 9.83 -5.53 -5.92
CA TYR A 106 10.03 -5.12 -7.30
C TYR A 106 8.93 -5.65 -8.22
N ASN A 107 8.59 -6.94 -8.12
CA ASN A 107 7.51 -7.55 -8.91
C ASN A 107 6.15 -6.89 -8.62
N PHE A 108 5.87 -6.57 -7.34
CA PHE A 108 4.67 -5.82 -6.99
C PHE A 108 4.65 -4.43 -7.64
N ILE A 109 5.77 -3.71 -7.61
CA ILE A 109 5.89 -2.39 -8.24
C ILE A 109 5.71 -2.48 -9.76
N GLU A 110 6.36 -3.44 -10.40
CA GLU A 110 6.31 -3.61 -11.87
C GLU A 110 4.91 -3.98 -12.37
N HIS A 111 4.24 -4.92 -11.70
CA HIS A 111 3.02 -5.54 -12.22
C HIS A 111 1.74 -5.09 -11.50
N GLY A 112 1.81 -4.64 -10.24
CA GLY A 112 0.64 -4.34 -9.42
C GLY A 112 0.43 -2.87 -9.10
N LEU A 113 1.49 -2.10 -8.94
CA LEU A 113 1.46 -0.76 -8.37
C LEU A 113 0.44 0.18 -9.02
N LYS A 114 0.47 0.30 -10.34
CA LYS A 114 -0.41 1.21 -11.10
C LYS A 114 -1.89 0.86 -11.01
N PHE A 115 -2.22 -0.38 -10.69
CA PHE A 115 -3.60 -0.83 -10.53
C PHE A 115 -4.09 -0.70 -9.09
N VAL A 116 -3.19 -0.88 -8.11
CA VAL A 116 -3.52 -0.81 -6.68
C VAL A 116 -3.49 0.63 -6.16
N PHE A 117 -2.53 1.43 -6.63
CA PHE A 117 -2.36 2.83 -6.26
C PHE A 117 -2.29 3.73 -7.49
N PRO A 118 -3.35 3.80 -8.30
CA PRO A 118 -3.35 4.62 -9.50
C PRO A 118 -3.12 6.09 -9.18
N ALA A 119 -2.54 6.81 -10.13
CA ALA A 119 -2.43 8.26 -10.08
C ALA A 119 -2.64 8.83 -11.48
N GLU A 120 -3.22 10.02 -11.52
CA GLU A 120 -3.41 10.80 -12.75
C GLU A 120 -2.82 12.19 -12.56
N PRO A 121 -2.25 12.77 -13.62
CA PRO A 121 -1.78 14.16 -13.58
C PRO A 121 -2.95 15.12 -13.32
N GLY A 122 -2.80 15.96 -12.32
CA GLY A 122 -3.78 16.95 -11.91
C GLY A 122 -3.47 18.35 -12.46
N PRO A 123 -4.05 19.42 -11.84
CA PRO A 123 -3.83 20.79 -12.26
C PRO A 123 -2.36 21.21 -12.14
N ILE A 124 -2.00 22.29 -12.86
CA ILE A 124 -0.65 22.87 -12.77
C ILE A 124 -0.49 23.61 -11.44
N VAL A 125 0.51 23.19 -10.69
CA VAL A 125 0.84 23.78 -9.38
C VAL A 125 2.36 23.98 -9.22
N ARG A 126 2.78 24.62 -8.15
CA ARG A 126 4.19 24.60 -7.72
C ARG A 126 4.48 23.40 -6.84
N GLY A 127 5.66 22.82 -6.99
CA GLY A 127 6.01 21.66 -6.19
C GLY A 127 7.45 21.18 -6.36
N LEU A 128 7.72 20.02 -5.75
CA LEU A 128 8.97 19.29 -5.90
C LEU A 128 8.84 18.37 -7.14
N PRO A 129 9.79 18.40 -8.10
CA PRO A 129 9.75 17.54 -9.27
C PRO A 129 9.61 16.06 -8.95
N THR A 130 8.81 15.32 -9.73
CA THR A 130 8.67 13.87 -9.59
C THR A 130 8.58 13.20 -10.95
N ALA A 131 8.52 11.88 -10.97
CA ALA A 131 8.48 11.07 -12.18
C ALA A 131 9.60 11.47 -13.15
N HIS A 132 9.29 11.64 -14.45
CA HIS A 132 10.28 12.01 -15.46
C HIS A 132 10.97 13.37 -15.21
N SER A 133 10.36 14.26 -14.43
CA SER A 133 10.90 15.58 -14.10
C SER A 133 11.85 15.57 -12.90
N ALA A 134 11.95 14.46 -12.17
CA ALA A 134 12.87 14.32 -11.05
C ALA A 134 14.34 14.25 -11.53
N PRO A 135 15.31 14.70 -10.71
CA PRO A 135 16.73 14.71 -11.07
C PRO A 135 17.23 13.38 -11.62
N ILE A 136 16.78 12.25 -11.05
CA ILE A 136 17.21 10.90 -11.45
C ILE A 136 16.75 10.51 -12.88
N LEU A 137 15.70 11.14 -13.41
CA LEU A 137 15.12 10.81 -14.72
C LEU A 137 15.18 11.94 -15.75
N LYS A 138 15.32 13.19 -15.34
CA LYS A 138 15.23 14.38 -16.22
C LYS A 138 16.18 14.35 -17.40
N ASP A 139 17.37 13.75 -17.25
CA ASP A 139 18.38 13.73 -18.30
C ASP A 139 18.11 12.64 -19.37
N TYR A 140 17.17 11.74 -19.11
CA TYR A 140 16.78 10.68 -20.06
C TYR A 140 15.61 11.08 -20.96
N PHE A 141 14.83 12.10 -20.57
CA PHE A 141 13.62 12.49 -21.27
C PHE A 141 13.53 13.99 -21.45
N VAL A 142 13.21 14.41 -22.67
CA VAL A 142 12.82 15.79 -22.96
C VAL A 142 11.30 15.84 -22.88
N SER A 143 10.77 16.69 -22.02
CA SER A 143 9.34 16.92 -21.88
C SER A 143 9.08 18.40 -21.68
N ASP A 144 8.06 18.93 -22.36
CA ASP A 144 7.61 20.31 -22.21
C ASP A 144 6.81 20.51 -20.91
N GLU A 145 6.31 19.43 -20.32
CA GLU A 145 5.50 19.44 -19.09
C GLU A 145 6.27 18.78 -17.96
N ASN A 146 6.25 19.43 -16.80
CA ASN A 146 6.82 18.86 -15.58
C ASN A 146 5.75 18.18 -14.74
N TYR A 147 6.13 17.15 -13.99
CA TYR A 147 5.34 16.54 -12.93
C TYR A 147 5.94 16.90 -11.58
N VAL A 148 5.05 17.31 -10.65
CA VAL A 148 5.49 17.78 -9.33
C VAL A 148 4.60 17.23 -8.22
N TRP A 149 5.18 16.99 -7.06
CA TRP A 149 4.41 16.88 -5.82
C TRP A 149 4.08 18.28 -5.33
N PRO A 150 2.82 18.62 -5.08
CA PRO A 150 2.42 19.93 -4.58
C PRO A 150 3.18 20.31 -3.31
N SER A 151 3.81 21.47 -3.29
CA SER A 151 4.55 21.98 -2.13
C SER A 151 4.60 23.51 -2.17
N ALA A 152 4.36 24.13 -1.02
CA ALA A 152 4.44 25.59 -0.88
C ALA A 152 5.86 26.12 -1.18
N ASP A 153 6.89 25.35 -0.81
CA ASP A 153 8.30 25.69 -1.02
C ASP A 153 8.81 25.24 -2.40
N GLY A 154 7.94 24.68 -3.23
CA GLY A 154 8.29 24.16 -4.54
C GLY A 154 8.67 25.25 -5.53
N LYS A 155 9.78 25.07 -6.26
CA LYS A 155 10.31 26.04 -7.22
C LYS A 155 9.86 25.76 -8.65
N VAL A 156 9.42 24.54 -8.95
CA VAL A 156 9.05 24.11 -10.29
C VAL A 156 7.54 24.12 -10.45
N LYS A 157 7.05 24.63 -11.59
CA LYS A 157 5.64 24.51 -11.97
C LYS A 157 5.46 23.24 -12.82
N GLY A 158 4.43 22.47 -12.55
CA GLY A 158 4.11 21.26 -13.29
C GLY A 158 2.75 20.72 -12.89
N GLN A 159 2.32 19.66 -13.58
CA GLN A 159 1.10 18.94 -13.24
C GLN A 159 1.28 18.23 -11.89
N ALA A 160 0.27 18.36 -11.03
CA ALA A 160 0.29 17.78 -9.70
C ALA A 160 0.17 16.25 -9.77
N ILE A 161 1.10 15.54 -9.16
CA ILE A 161 0.96 14.11 -8.88
C ILE A 161 0.65 13.94 -7.39
N VAL A 162 -0.41 13.21 -7.10
CA VAL A 162 -0.82 12.94 -5.72
C VAL A 162 0.21 12.03 -5.05
N PRO A 163 0.87 12.49 -3.97
CA PRO A 163 1.82 11.67 -3.22
C PRO A 163 1.16 10.43 -2.63
N LEU A 164 1.95 9.39 -2.37
CA LEU A 164 1.46 8.15 -1.72
C LEU A 164 0.99 8.40 -0.27
N TYR A 165 1.50 9.44 0.38
CA TYR A 165 1.04 9.87 1.69
C TYR A 165 1.34 11.37 1.93
N PRO A 166 0.67 12.02 2.89
CA PRO A 166 0.73 13.49 3.05
C PRO A 166 2.13 14.08 3.27
N ASN A 167 2.97 13.41 4.06
CA ASN A 167 4.29 13.93 4.43
C ASN A 167 5.42 13.48 3.47
N GLN A 168 5.08 12.91 2.33
CA GLN A 168 6.05 12.37 1.36
C GLN A 168 7.07 13.41 0.91
N VAL A 169 6.61 14.64 0.64
CA VAL A 169 7.48 15.71 0.14
C VAL A 169 8.55 16.06 1.19
N MET A 170 8.15 16.21 2.45
CA MET A 170 9.09 16.50 3.54
C MET A 170 10.10 15.35 3.72
N ALA A 171 9.66 14.11 3.65
CA ALA A 171 10.54 12.96 3.77
C ALA A 171 11.53 12.87 2.59
N ALA A 172 11.06 13.15 1.37
CA ALA A 172 11.90 13.16 0.17
C ALA A 172 12.95 14.28 0.18
N MET A 173 12.59 15.47 0.67
CA MET A 173 13.53 16.60 0.76
C MET A 173 14.69 16.33 1.73
N ASN A 174 14.47 15.47 2.74
CA ASN A 174 15.48 15.12 3.74
C ASN A 174 16.21 13.80 3.47
N ASP A 175 15.86 13.08 2.41
CA ASP A 175 16.47 11.79 2.03
C ASP A 175 16.48 11.62 0.52
N GLU A 176 17.61 11.94 -0.10
CA GLU A 176 17.81 11.85 -1.55
C GLU A 176 17.61 10.42 -2.06
N ARG A 177 18.09 9.39 -1.34
CA ARG A 177 17.92 7.99 -1.74
C ARG A 177 16.46 7.56 -1.72
N LEU A 178 15.68 8.07 -0.79
CA LEU A 178 14.23 7.85 -0.76
C LEU A 178 13.54 8.64 -1.85
N TYR A 179 13.93 9.90 -2.06
CA TYR A 179 13.40 10.75 -3.12
C TYR A 179 13.52 10.08 -4.49
N ASP A 180 14.69 9.60 -4.83
CA ASP A 180 14.94 8.90 -6.09
C ASP A 180 13.99 7.72 -6.29
N LYS A 181 13.85 6.84 -5.28
CA LYS A 181 12.97 5.69 -5.36
C LYS A 181 11.49 6.08 -5.49
N LEU A 182 11.05 7.11 -4.78
CA LEU A 182 9.67 7.62 -4.87
C LEU A 182 9.38 8.24 -6.23
N ALA A 183 10.33 8.97 -6.80
CA ALA A 183 10.21 9.54 -8.14
C ALA A 183 10.15 8.44 -9.22
N LEU A 184 10.95 7.38 -9.09
CA LEU A 184 10.88 6.19 -9.97
C LEU A 184 9.52 5.49 -9.85
N VAL A 185 9.02 5.34 -8.64
CA VAL A 185 7.68 4.78 -8.38
C VAL A 185 6.59 5.59 -9.05
N ASP A 186 6.66 6.92 -8.99
CA ASP A 186 5.68 7.77 -9.69
C ASP A 186 5.83 7.70 -11.21
N ALA A 187 7.04 7.61 -11.75
CA ALA A 187 7.25 7.39 -13.18
C ALA A 187 6.62 6.07 -13.66
N ILE A 188 6.57 5.04 -12.80
CA ILE A 188 5.88 3.78 -13.11
C ILE A 188 4.36 3.94 -13.03
N ARG A 189 3.85 4.78 -12.10
CA ARG A 189 2.40 5.01 -11.92
C ARG A 189 1.78 5.84 -13.05
N VAL A 190 2.45 6.93 -13.45
CA VAL A 190 1.88 7.96 -14.34
C VAL A 190 2.65 8.13 -15.66
N GLY A 191 3.85 7.61 -15.77
CA GLY A 191 4.73 7.81 -16.90
C GLY A 191 4.28 7.09 -18.18
N LYS A 192 4.78 7.55 -19.31
CA LYS A 192 4.66 6.87 -20.60
C LYS A 192 5.47 5.57 -20.60
N VAL A 193 5.20 4.68 -21.53
CA VAL A 193 5.85 3.35 -21.62
C VAL A 193 7.39 3.42 -21.57
N ARG A 194 8.00 4.41 -22.21
CA ARG A 194 9.46 4.60 -22.23
C ARG A 194 9.98 5.02 -20.85
N GLU A 195 9.24 5.90 -20.16
CA GLU A 195 9.56 6.39 -18.81
C GLU A 195 9.43 5.27 -17.80
N GLN A 196 8.34 4.48 -17.88
CA GLN A 196 8.12 3.30 -17.03
C GLN A 196 9.26 2.29 -17.16
N LYS A 197 9.65 1.95 -18.40
CA LYS A 197 10.75 1.00 -18.64
C LYS A 197 12.07 1.49 -18.03
N LYS A 198 12.40 2.76 -18.21
CA LYS A 198 13.62 3.34 -17.65
C LYS A 198 13.57 3.42 -16.13
N ALA A 199 12.43 3.79 -15.57
CA ALA A 199 12.23 3.82 -14.12
C ALA A 199 12.38 2.42 -13.50
N LEU A 200 11.83 1.38 -14.12
CA LEU A 200 12.00 -0.01 -13.68
C LEU A 200 13.46 -0.47 -13.75
N GLU A 201 14.19 -0.13 -14.82
CA GLU A 201 15.63 -0.42 -14.95
C GLU A 201 16.43 0.20 -13.79
N LEU A 202 16.22 1.50 -13.52
CA LEU A 202 16.92 2.22 -12.46
C LEU A 202 16.50 1.72 -11.07
N LEU A 203 15.22 1.42 -10.87
CA LEU A 203 14.73 0.86 -9.61
C LEU A 203 15.35 -0.52 -9.34
N LYS A 204 15.43 -1.37 -10.36
CA LYS A 204 16.08 -2.69 -10.27
C LYS A 204 17.54 -2.54 -9.86
N LYS A 205 18.26 -1.60 -10.45
CA LYS A 205 19.64 -1.29 -10.09
C LYS A 205 19.73 -0.79 -8.64
N SER A 206 18.84 0.09 -8.21
CA SER A 206 18.83 0.64 -6.85
C SER A 206 18.51 -0.41 -5.77
N PHE A 207 17.84 -1.50 -6.14
CA PHE A 207 17.58 -2.65 -5.27
C PHE A 207 18.72 -3.68 -5.30
N GLU A 208 19.77 -3.45 -6.11
CA GLU A 208 20.89 -4.40 -6.31
C GLU A 208 20.41 -5.77 -6.78
N LEU A 209 19.34 -5.82 -7.56
CA LEU A 209 18.84 -7.04 -8.16
C LEU A 209 19.69 -7.36 -9.40
N VAL A 210 20.72 -8.19 -9.21
CA VAL A 210 21.57 -8.67 -10.30
C VAL A 210 20.75 -9.58 -11.22
N TYR A 211 20.96 -9.45 -12.52
CA TYR A 211 20.42 -10.42 -13.48
C TYR A 211 21.11 -11.77 -13.25
N ALA A 212 20.35 -12.76 -12.87
CA ALA A 212 20.79 -14.15 -12.95
C ALA A 212 20.67 -14.63 -14.39
#